data_0b38bd40db3e46ebec6188fbef93fad5
#
_entry.id   0b38bd40db3e46ebec6188fbef93fad5
#
_cell.length_a   1.000
_cell.length_b   1.000
_cell.length_c   1.000
_cell.angle_alpha   90.00
_cell.angle_beta   90.00
_cell.angle_gamma   90.00
#
_symmetry.space_group_name_H-M   'P 1'
#
loop_
_entity.id
_entity.type
_entity.pdbx_description
1 polymer ?
#
loop_
_entity_poly.entity_id
_entity_poly.type
_entity_poly.pdbx_seq_one_letter_code
_entity_poly.pdbx_strand_id
1 'polypeptide(L)'
;LIKEPAGQGRYRYAVSAHRTKLNFADKLRTIFRESVLTVDNAQNIVVIKTLPGLANAAGSAVDGMDVPYLVGSLAGDDTALLIMRDTESALDFTEEIKEMLR
;
A
#
# COMPACT_ATOMS: atom_id res chain seq x y z
N LEU A 1 1.66 -10.19 17.24
CA LEU A 1 2.13 -10.33 16.64
C LEU A 1 2.74 -10.77 16.59
N ILE A 2 2.67 -10.93 16.59
CA ILE A 2 3.33 -11.30 16.18
C ILE A 2 4.06 -11.42 15.70
N LYS A 3 4.29 -11.35 15.26
CA LYS A 3 4.99 -11.46 14.40
C LYS A 3 5.76 -12.04 14.23
N GLU A 4 5.73 -12.08 14.21
CA GLU A 4 6.39 -12.41 13.64
C GLU A 4 6.97 -12.72 13.42
N PRO A 5 6.93 -12.68 13.43
CA PRO A 5 7.56 -12.66 12.75
C PRO A 5 8.00 -12.66 12.21
N ALA A 6 7.84 -12.37 12.04
CA ALA A 6 8.20 -12.31 11.20
C ALA A 6 8.53 -12.45 10.58
N GLY A 7 8.43 -12.33 10.38
CA GLY A 7 8.60 -12.29 9.47
C GLY A 7 8.40 -12.61 9.13
N GLN A 8 8.12 -12.56 9.11
CA GLN A 8 7.84 -12.66 8.63
C GLN A 8 7.39 -12.45 8.39
N GLY A 9 6.93 -12.31 8.52
CA GLY A 9 6.45 -11.98 8.11
C GLY A 9 5.93 -11.48 8.00
N ARG A 10 5.87 -11.13 7.73
CA ARG A 10 5.47 -10.36 7.32
C ARG A 10 4.25 -10.32 7.18
N TYR A 11 3.48 -10.63 7.10
CA TYR A 11 2.45 -10.55 7.00
C TYR A 11 1.74 -11.40 7.25
N ARG A 12 1.73 -11.77 7.89
CA ARG A 12 1.05 -12.46 7.97
C ARG A 12 0.15 -12.34 9.05
N TYR A 13 -0.76 -11.87 9.16
CA TYR A 13 -1.78 -11.32 9.92
C TYR A 13 -2.70 -12.34 10.51
N ALA A 14 -3.47 -12.00 11.50
CA ALA A 14 -4.50 -12.83 12.04
C ALA A 14 -5.53 -13.14 10.97
N VAL A 15 -5.91 -14.41 10.86
CA VAL A 15 -6.71 -14.87 9.76
C VAL A 15 -8.12 -14.29 9.78
N SER A 16 -8.74 -14.18 10.94
CA SER A 16 -10.12 -13.69 11.01
C SER A 16 -10.21 -12.22 10.66
N ALA A 17 -9.30 -11.42 11.17
CA ALA A 17 -9.25 -10.01 10.81
C ALA A 17 -8.94 -9.86 9.34
N HIS A 18 -8.16 -10.77 8.83
CA HIS A 18 -7.76 -10.79 7.44
C HIS A 18 -8.94 -11.02 6.51
N ARG A 19 -9.88 -11.88 6.90
CA ARG A 19 -11.02 -12.17 6.05
C ARG A 19 -11.88 -10.93 5.83
N THR A 20 -12.11 -10.14 6.86
CA THR A 20 -12.86 -8.90 6.73
C THR A 20 -12.12 -7.93 5.81
N LYS A 21 -10.80 -7.86 5.96
CA LYS A 21 -10.00 -6.98 5.14
C LYS A 21 -9.92 -7.41 3.69
N LEU A 22 -10.10 -8.69 3.41
CA LEU A 22 -10.08 -9.16 2.02
C LEU A 22 -11.22 -8.54 1.21
N ASN A 23 -12.43 -8.45 1.77
CA ASN A 23 -13.53 -7.82 1.07
C ASN A 23 -13.24 -6.35 0.81
N PHE A 24 -12.67 -5.68 1.80
CA PHE A 24 -12.29 -4.29 1.66
C PHE A 24 -11.15 -4.15 0.66
N ALA A 25 -10.20 -5.08 0.70
CA ALA A 25 -9.05 -5.04 -0.20
C ALA A 25 -9.44 -5.22 -1.67
N ASP A 26 -10.49 -5.97 -1.95
CA ASP A 26 -10.96 -6.11 -3.34
C ASP A 26 -11.41 -4.77 -3.89
N LYS A 27 -12.13 -3.98 -3.09
CA LYS A 27 -12.55 -2.65 -3.50
C LYS A 27 -11.35 -1.73 -3.68
N LEU A 28 -10.38 -1.82 -2.77
CA LEU A 28 -9.17 -1.00 -2.85
C LEU A 28 -8.36 -1.36 -4.08
N ARG A 29 -8.31 -2.65 -4.40
CA ARG A 29 -7.61 -3.09 -5.60
C ARG A 29 -8.25 -2.50 -6.85
N THR A 30 -9.57 -2.47 -6.89
CA THR A 30 -10.29 -1.88 -8.02
C THR A 30 -9.95 -0.39 -8.13
N ILE A 31 -9.97 0.33 -7.01
CA ILE A 31 -9.61 1.74 -7.00
C ILE A 31 -8.20 1.93 -7.53
N PHE A 32 -7.27 1.10 -7.08
CA PHE A 32 -5.89 1.17 -7.54
C PHE A 32 -5.79 0.92 -9.05
N ARG A 33 -6.44 -0.11 -9.54
CA ARG A 33 -6.37 -0.43 -10.97
C ARG A 33 -6.89 0.70 -11.84
N GLU A 34 -7.88 1.42 -11.35
CA GLU A 34 -8.49 2.50 -12.12
C GLU A 34 -7.76 3.81 -11.98
N SER A 35 -7.00 3.97 -10.92
CA SER A 35 -6.37 5.25 -10.58
C SER A 35 -4.88 5.29 -10.83
N VAL A 36 -4.17 4.20 -10.55
CA VAL A 36 -2.71 4.21 -10.46
C VAL A 36 -2.10 3.90 -11.81
N LEU A 37 -1.19 4.77 -12.24
CA LEU A 37 -0.44 4.58 -13.48
C LEU A 37 0.86 3.83 -13.24
N THR A 38 1.62 4.24 -12.22
CA THR A 38 2.90 3.62 -11.90
C THR A 38 3.11 3.65 -10.40
N VAL A 39 3.97 2.75 -9.94
CA VAL A 39 4.43 2.74 -8.56
C VAL A 39 5.92 2.42 -8.57
N ASP A 40 6.65 3.11 -7.72
CA ASP A 40 8.09 2.90 -7.59
C ASP A 40 8.49 3.29 -6.18
N ASN A 41 9.72 2.98 -5.79
CA ASN A 41 10.21 3.38 -4.49
C ASN A 41 11.54 4.10 -4.61
N ALA A 42 11.76 5.04 -3.72
CA ALA A 42 13.03 5.73 -3.58
C ALA A 42 13.39 5.62 -2.11
N GLN A 43 14.36 4.76 -1.81
CA GLN A 43 14.74 4.46 -0.43
C GLN A 43 13.49 4.05 0.37
N ASN A 44 13.14 4.78 1.40
CA ASN A 44 12.00 4.42 2.25
C ASN A 44 10.69 5.09 1.82
N ILE A 45 10.64 5.64 0.63
CA ILE A 45 9.45 6.31 0.11
C ILE A 45 8.91 5.54 -1.06
N VAL A 46 7.62 5.25 -1.02
CA VAL A 46 6.91 4.66 -2.16
C VAL A 46 6.20 5.78 -2.89
N VAL A 47 6.41 5.86 -4.19
CA VAL A 47 5.84 6.93 -5.03
C VAL A 47 4.79 6.30 -5.93
N ILE A 48 3.55 6.75 -5.78
CA ILE A 48 2.43 6.27 -6.59
C ILE A 48 2.01 7.41 -7.50
N LYS A 49 2.07 7.17 -8.81
CA LYS A 49 1.59 8.14 -9.79
C LYS A 49 0.21 7.72 -10.24
N THR A 50 -0.72 8.66 -10.30
CA THR A 50 -2.10 8.36 -10.65
C THR A 50 -2.57 9.22 -11.80
N LEU A 51 -3.78 8.96 -12.25
CA LEU A 51 -4.47 9.88 -13.13
C LEU A 51 -4.71 11.19 -12.40
N PRO A 52 -4.81 12.32 -13.13
CA PRO A 52 -5.01 13.61 -12.46
C PRO A 52 -6.22 13.59 -11.52
N GLY A 53 -6.02 14.16 -10.35
CA GLY A 53 -7.08 14.29 -9.36
C GLY A 53 -7.31 13.05 -8.52
N LEU A 54 -6.60 11.95 -8.76
CA LEU A 54 -6.89 10.69 -8.08
C LEU A 54 -5.86 10.27 -7.04
N ALA A 55 -4.87 11.11 -6.75
CA ALA A 55 -3.85 10.74 -5.77
C ALA A 55 -4.45 10.59 -4.37
N ASN A 56 -5.40 11.45 -4.01
CA ASN A 56 -6.06 11.35 -2.71
C ASN A 56 -6.81 10.03 -2.56
N ALA A 57 -7.48 9.60 -3.62
CA ALA A 57 -8.21 8.33 -3.58
C ALA A 57 -7.24 7.16 -3.37
N ALA A 58 -6.11 7.19 -4.07
CA ALA A 58 -5.10 6.14 -3.91
C ALA A 58 -4.51 6.15 -2.50
N GLY A 59 -4.21 7.34 -1.98
CA GLY A 59 -3.68 7.46 -0.63
C GLY A 59 -4.65 6.97 0.43
N SER A 60 -5.92 7.32 0.27
CA SER A 60 -6.96 6.85 1.18
C SER A 60 -7.11 5.34 1.14
N ALA A 61 -6.98 4.76 -0.06
CA ALA A 61 -7.03 3.31 -0.21
C ALA A 61 -5.90 2.64 0.58
N VAL A 62 -4.69 3.19 0.49
CA VAL A 62 -3.57 2.66 1.23
C VAL A 62 -3.82 2.76 2.73
N ASP A 63 -4.31 3.90 3.18
CA ASP A 63 -4.61 4.07 4.60
C ASP A 63 -5.60 3.03 5.10
N GLY A 64 -6.56 2.67 4.27
CA GLY A 64 -7.55 1.67 4.62
C GLY A 64 -7.04 0.25 4.64
N MET A 65 -5.87 0.00 4.06
CA MET A 65 -5.28 -1.33 4.02
C MET A 65 -4.56 -1.73 5.31
N ASP A 66 -4.34 -0.79 6.24
CA ASP A 66 -3.60 -1.10 7.46
C ASP A 66 -2.21 -1.64 7.15
N VAL A 67 -1.46 -0.92 6.34
CA VAL A 67 -0.17 -1.40 5.85
C VAL A 67 0.85 -1.39 6.97
N PRO A 68 1.52 -2.53 7.25
CA PRO A 68 2.57 -2.54 8.27
C PRO A 68 3.75 -1.69 7.81
N TYR A 69 4.44 -1.08 8.77
CA TYR A 69 5.61 -0.26 8.53
C TYR A 69 5.32 1.02 7.73
N LEU A 70 4.06 1.36 7.53
CA LEU A 70 3.69 2.64 6.95
C LEU A 70 3.69 3.69 8.05
N VAL A 71 4.52 4.71 7.90
CA VAL A 71 4.62 5.79 8.88
C VAL A 71 3.55 6.83 8.62
N GLY A 72 3.33 7.15 7.34
CA GLY A 72 2.33 8.13 6.96
C GLY A 72 2.27 8.28 5.47
N SER A 73 1.33 9.07 4.99
CA SER A 73 1.17 9.28 3.55
C SER A 73 0.81 10.74 3.28
N LEU A 74 1.10 11.15 2.06
CA LEU A 74 0.81 12.51 1.62
C LEU A 74 0.44 12.43 0.15
N ALA A 75 -0.70 13.01 -0.21
CA ALA A 75 -1.15 12.96 -1.60
C ALA A 75 -1.28 14.36 -2.17
N GLY A 76 -0.76 14.53 -3.38
CA GLY A 76 -0.99 15.73 -4.16
C GLY A 76 -2.12 15.50 -5.13
N ASP A 77 -1.98 16.03 -6.35
CA ASP A 77 -3.00 15.87 -7.38
C ASP A 77 -2.90 14.51 -8.08
N ASP A 78 -1.71 14.19 -8.57
CA ASP A 78 -1.48 12.97 -9.35
C ASP A 78 -0.35 12.12 -8.79
N THR A 79 0.12 12.42 -7.59
CA THR A 79 1.23 11.71 -6.97
C THR A 79 0.96 11.56 -5.50
N ALA A 80 1.10 10.35 -4.99
CA ALA A 80 1.01 10.08 -3.56
C ALA A 80 2.34 9.53 -3.08
N LEU A 81 2.78 10.00 -1.92
CA LEU A 81 4.01 9.53 -1.29
C LEU A 81 3.64 8.76 -0.04
N LEU A 82 4.21 7.57 0.09
CA LEU A 82 4.02 6.74 1.27
C LEU A 82 5.36 6.64 1.98
N ILE A 83 5.40 7.07 3.22
CA ILE A 83 6.63 7.06 4.00
C ILE A 83 6.67 5.76 4.79
N MET A 84 7.64 4.92 4.46
CA MET A 84 7.79 3.63 5.12
C MET A 84 8.87 3.69 6.17
N ARG A 85 8.86 2.70 7.07
CA ARG A 85 9.82 2.63 8.17
C ARG A 85 11.26 2.53 7.68
N ASP A 86 11.47 1.78 6.60
CA ASP A 86 12.81 1.54 6.07
C ASP A 86 12.71 1.22 4.58
N THR A 87 13.88 1.11 3.96
CA THR A 87 13.97 0.87 2.53
C THR A 87 13.39 -0.49 2.15
N GLU A 88 13.64 -1.49 2.98
CA GLU A 88 13.15 -2.83 2.68
C GLU A 88 11.64 -2.89 2.67
N SER A 89 11.00 -2.23 3.64
CA SER A 89 9.55 -2.16 3.68
C SER A 89 8.99 -1.45 2.45
N ALA A 90 9.66 -0.39 2.02
CA ALA A 90 9.22 0.34 0.83
C ALA A 90 9.31 -0.53 -0.40
N LEU A 91 10.39 -1.27 -0.54
CA LEU A 91 10.57 -2.15 -1.68
C LEU A 91 9.51 -3.25 -1.69
N ASP A 92 9.27 -3.86 -0.53
CA ASP A 92 8.29 -4.94 -0.42
C ASP A 92 6.89 -4.43 -0.76
N PHE A 93 6.54 -3.26 -0.25
CA PHE A 93 5.20 -2.73 -0.51
C PHE A 93 5.04 -2.31 -1.96
N THR A 94 6.10 -1.79 -2.57
CA THR A 94 6.08 -1.47 -4.00
C THR A 94 5.76 -2.72 -4.81
N GLU A 95 6.39 -3.84 -4.49
CA GLU A 95 6.12 -5.08 -5.19
C GLU A 95 4.70 -5.58 -4.95
N GLU A 96 4.20 -5.43 -3.73
CA GLU A 96 2.83 -5.81 -3.44
C GLU A 96 1.83 -5.00 -4.25
N ILE A 97 2.07 -3.69 -4.36
CA ILE A 97 1.19 -2.85 -5.16
C ILE A 97 1.23 -3.27 -6.62
N LYS A 98 2.42 -3.57 -7.13
CA LYS A 98 2.53 -4.02 -8.52
C LYS A 98 1.74 -5.30 -8.75
N GLU A 99 1.74 -6.20 -7.77
CA GLU A 99 0.91 -7.40 -7.87
C GLU A 99 -0.58 -7.07 -7.91
N MET A 100 -0.99 -6.11 -7.11
CA MET A 100 -2.40 -5.71 -7.09
C MET A 100 -2.85 -5.09 -8.40
N LEU A 101 -1.93 -4.51 -9.14
CA LEU A 101 -2.25 -3.85 -10.42
C LEU A 101 -2.30 -4.82 -11.60
N ARG A 102 -1.87 -6.05 -11.41
CA ARG A 102 -1.88 -7.04 -12.50
C ARG A 102 -3.25 -7.69 -12.74
#